data_3fb66aa67e257c6241569b209913d92e
#
_entry.id   3fb66aa67e257c6241569b209913d92e
#
_cell.length_a   1.000
_cell.length_b   1.000
_cell.length_c   1.000
_cell.angle_alpha   90.00
_cell.angle_beta   90.00
_cell.angle_gamma   90.00
#
_symmetry.space_group_name_H-M   'P 1'
#
loop_
_entity.id
_entity.type
_entity.pdbx_description
1 polymer ?
#
loop_
_entity_poly.entity_id
_entity_poly.type
_entity_poly.pdbx_seq_one_letter_code
_entity_poly.pdbx_strand_id
1 'polypeptide(L)'
;MSDLFSKLQPNNGYVIAEIACGHEGDPTKLKKLIDCVVESECQIIKFQIFKTFERAIKGHKEWDIFDKLELSKEEWQKQIEYTKNKGLYIFADVYGHDSFSLAKKLN
;
A
#
# COMPACT_ATOMS: atom_id res chain seq x y z
N MET A 1 1.37 -12.71 -9.29
CA MET A 1 1.15 -13.46 -8.06
C MET A 1 1.81 -14.85 -8.06
N SER A 2 1.61 -15.64 -9.10
CA SER A 2 2.25 -16.96 -9.26
C SER A 2 3.78 -16.91 -9.18
N ASP A 3 4.39 -15.84 -9.67
CA ASP A 3 5.84 -15.70 -9.71
C ASP A 3 6.47 -15.53 -8.32
N LEU A 4 5.80 -14.81 -7.41
CA LEU A 4 6.25 -14.70 -6.02
C LEU A 4 6.27 -16.07 -5.33
N PHE A 5 5.14 -16.78 -5.39
CA PHE A 5 5.03 -18.07 -4.71
C PHE A 5 5.99 -19.12 -5.26
N SER A 6 6.31 -19.07 -6.56
CA SER A 6 7.28 -19.97 -7.16
C SER A 6 8.71 -19.70 -6.67
N LYS A 7 9.00 -18.46 -6.26
CA LYS A 7 10.31 -18.05 -5.74
C LYS A 7 10.47 -18.23 -4.24
N LEU A 8 9.36 -18.48 -3.51
CA LEU A 8 9.41 -18.70 -2.08
C LEU A 8 10.13 -20.02 -1.77
N GLN A 9 11.28 -19.92 -1.10
CA GLN A 9 12.03 -21.10 -0.67
C GLN A 9 11.48 -21.58 0.68
N PRO A 10 11.20 -22.87 0.85
CA PRO A 10 10.56 -23.38 2.07
C PRO A 10 11.30 -23.06 3.37
N ASN A 11 12.60 -22.88 3.31
CA ASN A 11 13.46 -22.70 4.48
C ASN A 11 13.93 -21.25 4.68
N ASN A 12 13.51 -20.32 3.80
CA ASN A 12 13.89 -18.92 3.91
C ASN A 12 12.70 -18.08 4.36
N GLY A 13 12.89 -17.30 5.40
CA GLY A 13 11.92 -16.29 5.79
C GLY A 13 11.87 -15.16 4.78
N TYR A 14 10.69 -14.56 4.61
CA TYR A 14 10.50 -13.37 3.79
C TYR A 14 10.07 -12.22 4.67
N VAL A 15 10.61 -11.05 4.38
CA VAL A 15 10.25 -9.80 5.08
C VAL A 15 9.28 -9.02 4.20
N ILE A 16 8.14 -8.65 4.77
CA ILE A 16 7.19 -7.74 4.15
C ILE A 16 7.38 -6.37 4.79
N ALA A 17 7.77 -5.39 3.98
CA ALA A 17 7.91 -4.02 4.45
C ALA A 17 6.52 -3.37 4.52
N GLU A 18 6.03 -3.14 5.73
CA GLU A 18 4.74 -2.51 5.99
C GLU A 18 4.89 -0.99 5.98
N ILE A 19 4.24 -0.30 5.04
CA ILE A 19 4.24 1.17 4.97
C ILE A 19 3.18 1.76 5.90
N ALA A 20 2.07 1.04 6.08
CA ALA A 20 0.92 1.52 6.85
C ALA A 20 0.48 2.92 6.39
N CYS A 21 0.32 3.83 7.33
CA CYS A 21 -0.01 5.23 7.06
C CYS A 21 1.19 6.16 7.26
N GLY A 22 2.41 5.63 7.16
CA GLY A 22 3.64 6.40 7.33
C GLY A 22 3.82 7.54 6.34
N HIS A 23 3.10 7.51 5.22
CA HIS A 23 3.09 8.59 4.24
C HIS A 23 2.34 9.85 4.71
N GLU A 24 1.55 9.76 5.77
CA GLU A 24 0.78 10.89 6.34
C GLU A 24 -0.13 11.59 5.33
N GLY A 25 -0.61 10.89 4.30
CA GLY A 25 -1.42 11.47 3.22
C GLY A 25 -0.62 12.25 2.18
N ASP A 26 0.70 12.24 2.25
CA ASP A 26 1.58 12.96 1.33
C ASP A 26 2.19 11.98 0.30
N PRO A 27 1.84 12.13 -1.01
CA PRO A 27 2.38 11.26 -2.05
C PRO A 27 3.91 11.32 -2.16
N THR A 28 4.52 12.46 -1.87
CA THR A 28 5.98 12.61 -1.89
C THR A 28 6.63 11.77 -0.79
N LYS A 29 6.05 11.77 0.40
CA LYS A 29 6.51 10.89 1.50
C LYS A 29 6.34 9.42 1.15
N LEU A 30 5.21 9.07 0.54
CA LEU A 30 4.98 7.69 0.11
C LEU A 30 6.05 7.22 -0.87
N LYS A 31 6.38 8.05 -1.85
CA LYS A 31 7.44 7.73 -2.81
C LYS A 31 8.78 7.51 -2.12
N LYS A 32 9.13 8.36 -1.16
CA LYS A 32 10.36 8.20 -0.37
C LYS A 32 10.38 6.91 0.43
N LEU A 33 9.25 6.52 1.01
CA LEU A 33 9.13 5.25 1.73
C LEU A 33 9.32 4.05 0.78
N ILE A 34 8.76 4.12 -0.42
CA ILE A 34 8.97 3.09 -1.44
C ILE A 34 10.46 2.99 -1.79
N ASP A 35 11.12 4.12 -2.00
CA ASP A 35 12.56 4.16 -2.29
C ASP A 35 13.38 3.55 -1.14
N CYS A 36 13.02 3.81 0.11
CA CYS A 36 13.67 3.18 1.26
C CYS A 36 13.52 1.66 1.25
N VAL A 37 12.36 1.16 0.88
CA VAL A 37 12.12 -0.29 0.77
C VAL A 37 13.02 -0.88 -0.33
N VAL A 38 13.13 -0.21 -1.47
CA VAL A 38 14.02 -0.64 -2.56
C VAL A 38 15.47 -0.68 -2.08
N GLU A 39 15.94 0.37 -1.41
CA GLU A 39 17.30 0.45 -0.87
C GLU A 39 17.59 -0.61 0.18
N SER A 40 16.58 -1.04 0.94
CA SER A 40 16.73 -2.09 1.95
C SER A 40 16.87 -3.49 1.37
N GLU A 41 16.73 -3.62 0.06
CA GLU A 41 16.73 -4.91 -0.66
C GLU A 41 15.55 -5.82 -0.27
N CYS A 42 14.53 -5.29 0.42
CA CYS A 42 13.30 -6.00 0.69
C CYS A 42 12.54 -6.19 -0.63
N GLN A 43 12.00 -7.38 -0.83
CA GLN A 43 11.34 -7.73 -2.09
C GLN A 43 9.83 -7.47 -2.09
N ILE A 44 9.23 -7.36 -0.90
CA ILE A 44 7.78 -7.25 -0.74
C ILE A 44 7.46 -5.98 0.04
N ILE A 45 6.53 -5.19 -0.50
CA ILE A 45 5.99 -4.00 0.16
C ILE A 45 4.50 -4.20 0.39
N LYS A 46 3.98 -3.72 1.51
CA LYS A 46 2.54 -3.75 1.80
C LYS A 46 2.02 -2.36 2.06
N PHE A 47 0.94 -2.01 1.37
CA PHE A 47 0.22 -0.76 1.51
C PHE A 47 -1.09 -0.97 2.26
N GLN A 48 -1.62 0.09 2.83
CA GLN A 48 -2.99 0.15 3.34
C GLN A 48 -3.81 1.05 2.43
N ILE A 49 -4.77 0.47 1.72
CA ILE A 49 -5.63 1.19 0.78
C ILE A 49 -7.03 1.24 1.38
N PHE A 50 -7.55 2.43 1.60
CA PHE A 50 -8.87 2.60 2.23
C PHE A 50 -9.56 3.87 1.75
N LYS A 51 -10.88 3.87 1.94
CA LYS A 51 -11.70 5.07 1.93
C LYS A 51 -12.01 5.44 3.38
N THR A 52 -12.06 6.71 3.68
CA THR A 52 -12.28 7.20 5.06
C THR A 52 -13.52 6.57 5.68
N PHE A 53 -14.62 6.48 4.93
CA PHE A 53 -15.87 5.90 5.43
C PHE A 53 -15.79 4.40 5.72
N GLU A 54 -14.78 3.71 5.22
CA GLU A 54 -14.55 2.29 5.55
C GLU A 54 -13.89 2.12 6.91
N ARG A 55 -13.27 3.17 7.44
CA ARG A 55 -12.53 3.14 8.70
C ARG A 55 -13.23 3.88 9.83
N ALA A 56 -14.08 4.85 9.52
CA ALA A 56 -14.80 5.63 10.50
C ALA A 56 -16.15 6.10 9.94
N ILE A 57 -17.12 6.30 10.82
CA ILE A 57 -18.36 6.98 10.46
C ILE A 57 -18.17 8.49 10.51
N LYS A 58 -18.92 9.22 9.69
CA LYS A 58 -18.87 10.68 9.68
C LYS A 58 -19.27 11.23 11.05
N GLY A 59 -18.47 12.15 11.59
CA GLY A 59 -18.64 12.69 12.93
C GLY A 59 -17.85 11.95 14.02
N HIS A 60 -17.23 10.81 13.69
CA HIS A 60 -16.32 10.15 14.61
C HIS A 60 -15.06 11.01 14.82
N LYS A 61 -14.51 10.98 16.04
CA LYS A 61 -13.34 11.78 16.41
C LYS A 61 -12.10 11.55 15.52
N GLU A 62 -12.00 10.38 14.94
CA GLU A 62 -10.88 10.00 14.07
C GLU A 62 -11.15 10.22 12.58
N TRP A 63 -12.34 10.70 12.21
CA TRP A 63 -12.67 10.91 10.80
C TRP A 63 -11.66 11.81 10.10
N ASP A 64 -11.32 12.95 10.70
CA ASP A 64 -10.41 13.92 10.09
C ASP A 64 -9.00 13.35 9.90
N ILE A 65 -8.59 12.45 10.78
CA ILE A 65 -7.30 11.76 10.67
C ILE A 65 -7.28 10.88 9.43
N PHE A 66 -8.28 10.02 9.29
CA PHE A 66 -8.36 9.13 8.12
C PHE A 66 -8.58 9.88 6.82
N ASP A 67 -9.34 10.98 6.86
CA ASP A 67 -9.58 11.80 5.67
C ASP A 67 -8.29 12.42 5.14
N LYS A 68 -7.40 12.84 6.02
CA LYS A 68 -6.07 13.34 5.64
C LYS A 68 -5.14 12.25 5.11
N LEU A 69 -5.32 11.02 5.57
CA LEU A 69 -4.48 9.89 5.17
C LEU A 69 -4.95 9.22 3.89
N GLU A 70 -6.20 9.43 3.50
CA GLU A 70 -6.75 8.84 2.28
C GLU A 70 -6.07 9.42 1.05
N LEU A 71 -5.52 8.56 0.20
CA LEU A 71 -4.97 8.96 -1.10
C LEU A 71 -6.00 8.75 -2.19
N SER A 72 -5.98 9.61 -3.20
CA SER A 72 -6.87 9.49 -4.34
C SER A 72 -6.53 8.24 -5.18
N LYS A 73 -7.50 7.80 -5.97
CA LYS A 73 -7.31 6.73 -6.95
C LYS A 73 -6.12 7.02 -7.88
N GLU A 74 -6.04 8.25 -8.34
CA GLU A 74 -4.99 8.70 -9.27
C GLU A 74 -3.61 8.62 -8.61
N GLU A 75 -3.50 9.02 -7.35
CA GLU A 75 -2.25 8.91 -6.61
C GLU A 75 -1.86 7.45 -6.36
N TRP A 76 -2.82 6.61 -5.95
CA TRP A 76 -2.54 5.18 -5.80
C TRP A 76 -2.06 4.57 -7.12
N GLN A 77 -2.69 4.92 -8.23
CA GLN A 77 -2.30 4.41 -9.54
C GLN A 77 -0.83 4.75 -9.87
N LYS A 78 -0.45 6.01 -9.64
CA LYS A 78 0.95 6.45 -9.85
C LYS A 78 1.93 5.70 -8.96
N GLN A 79 1.61 5.59 -7.67
CA GLN A 79 2.51 4.98 -6.69
C GLN A 79 2.65 3.47 -6.89
N ILE A 80 1.57 2.79 -7.24
CA ILE A 80 1.59 1.35 -7.53
C ILE A 80 2.40 1.09 -8.80
N GLU A 81 2.20 1.89 -9.85
CA GLU A 81 2.98 1.77 -11.08
C GLU A 81 4.47 2.00 -10.82
N TYR A 82 4.80 3.05 -10.07
CA TYR A 82 6.17 3.32 -9.65
C TYR A 82 6.79 2.14 -8.90
N THR A 83 6.04 1.57 -7.97
CA THR A 83 6.48 0.43 -7.16
C THR A 83 6.73 -0.82 -8.02
N LYS A 84 5.85 -1.09 -8.97
CA LYS A 84 6.02 -2.20 -9.92
C LYS A 84 7.27 -2.02 -10.77
N ASN A 85 7.53 -0.80 -11.23
CA ASN A 85 8.71 -0.50 -12.04
C ASN A 85 10.01 -0.66 -11.25
N LYS A 86 9.96 -0.61 -9.93
CA LYS A 86 11.10 -0.91 -9.05
C LYS A 86 11.30 -2.41 -8.80
N GLY A 87 10.42 -3.24 -9.31
CA GLY A 87 10.52 -4.70 -9.19
C GLY A 87 10.02 -5.28 -7.87
N LEU A 88 9.32 -4.50 -7.06
CA LEU A 88 8.76 -4.98 -5.79
C LEU A 88 7.46 -5.75 -6.01
N TYR A 89 7.26 -6.79 -5.21
CA TYR A 89 5.96 -7.45 -5.07
C TYR A 89 5.10 -6.62 -4.11
N ILE A 90 3.82 -6.47 -4.45
CA ILE A 90 2.93 -5.57 -3.73
C ILE A 90 1.82 -6.35 -3.06
N PHE A 91 1.68 -6.15 -1.75
CA PHE A 91 0.54 -6.59 -0.96
C PHE A 91 -0.25 -5.36 -0.54
N ALA A 92 -1.53 -5.52 -0.32
CA ALA A 92 -2.37 -4.43 0.16
C ALA A 92 -3.39 -4.94 1.17
N ASP A 93 -3.48 -4.25 2.30
CA ASP A 93 -4.63 -4.37 3.19
C ASP A 93 -5.73 -3.46 2.66
N VAL A 94 -6.93 -3.98 2.56
CA VAL A 94 -8.13 -3.25 2.12
C VAL A 94 -9.20 -3.36 3.21
N TYR A 95 -10.04 -2.35 3.32
CA TYR A 95 -10.89 -2.18 4.50
C TYR A 95 -12.39 -2.30 4.20
N GLY A 96 -12.76 -2.37 2.94
CA GLY A 96 -14.14 -2.49 2.54
C GLY A 96 -14.28 -2.76 1.05
N HIS A 97 -15.51 -2.71 0.57
CA HIS A 97 -15.81 -3.05 -0.81
C HIS A 97 -15.13 -2.10 -1.81
N ASP A 98 -15.14 -0.80 -1.53
CA ASP A 98 -14.58 0.20 -2.45
C ASP A 98 -13.06 0.12 -2.53
N SER A 99 -12.38 -0.02 -1.40
CA SER A 99 -10.92 -0.18 -1.39
C SER A 99 -10.50 -1.52 -2.01
N PHE A 100 -11.27 -2.58 -1.81
CA PHE A 100 -11.03 -3.87 -2.49
C PHE A 100 -11.14 -3.71 -4.01
N SER A 101 -12.21 -3.06 -4.48
CA SER A 101 -12.41 -2.83 -5.92
C SER A 101 -11.31 -1.98 -6.52
N LEU A 102 -10.86 -0.95 -5.78
CA LEU A 102 -9.75 -0.10 -6.21
C LEU A 102 -8.46 -0.91 -6.31
N ALA A 103 -8.09 -1.65 -5.28
CA ALA A 103 -6.88 -2.47 -5.27
C ALA A 103 -6.87 -3.49 -6.41
N LYS A 104 -8.02 -4.10 -6.69
CA LYS A 104 -8.16 -5.04 -7.80
C LYS A 104 -7.90 -4.40 -9.16
N LYS A 105 -8.34 -3.15 -9.36
CA LYS A 105 -8.11 -2.41 -10.60
C LYS A 105 -6.66 -1.96 -10.78
N LEU A 106 -5.95 -1.80 -9.68
CA LEU A 106 -4.55 -1.35 -9.70
C LEU A 106 -3.55 -2.49 -9.93
N ASN A 107 -4.03 -3.69 -9.88
CA ASN A 107 -3.18 -4.88 -10.02
C ASN A 107 -2.64 -5.06 -11.45
#